data_0da42cdb0ee3c71cc558ee80a745d129
#
_entry.id   0da42cdb0ee3c71cc558ee80a745d129
#
_cell.length_a   1.000
_cell.length_b   1.000
_cell.length_c   1.000
_cell.angle_alpha   90.00
_cell.angle_beta   90.00
_cell.angle_gamma   90.00
#
_symmetry.space_group_name_H-M   'P 1'
#
loop_
_entity.id
_entity.type
_entity.pdbx_description
1 polymer ?
#
loop_
_entity_poly.entity_id
_entity_poly.type
_entity_poly.pdbx_seq_one_letter_code
_entity_poly.pdbx_strand_id
1 'polypeptide(L)'
;MIRGATYCLKGHFVSAEDPPPRDWDQIQEAALREFDEDQGRKLPAFCTDCGSENISTCNRCQKKIAFNNGRRPQYCGWCGSPFPWTVGALSAAREYTDELDQLSSEDKTALKATFDELTTDTARTPLAATHFKRFMEKVGSPAAEILKKIVETVLTEAAKKTIGL
;
A
#
# COMPACT_ATOMS: atom_id res chain seq x y z
N MET A 1 -1.74 -17.23 -15.22
CA MET A 1 -1.49 -15.85 -15.68
C MET A 1 -1.83 -14.92 -14.51
N ILE A 2 -0.97 -13.93 -14.16
CA ILE A 2 -1.24 -13.01 -13.05
C ILE A 2 -2.12 -11.88 -13.57
N ARG A 3 -3.28 -11.69 -12.94
CA ARG A 3 -4.20 -10.59 -13.23
C ARG A 3 -3.57 -9.26 -12.78
N GLY A 4 -3.55 -8.28 -13.65
CA GLY A 4 -3.03 -6.95 -13.35
C GLY A 4 -4.07 -6.06 -12.66
N ALA A 5 -3.59 -5.05 -11.95
CA ALA A 5 -4.42 -4.02 -11.34
C ALA A 5 -3.79 -2.64 -11.53
N THR A 6 -4.64 -1.61 -11.56
CA THR A 6 -4.27 -0.21 -11.64
C THR A 6 -4.63 0.49 -10.34
N TYR A 7 -3.68 1.26 -9.82
CA TYR A 7 -3.84 2.10 -8.64
C TYR A 7 -3.34 3.51 -8.95
N CYS A 8 -3.82 4.51 -8.24
CA CYS A 8 -3.18 5.83 -8.30
C CYS A 8 -1.93 5.88 -7.40
N LEU A 9 -1.10 6.91 -7.54
CA LEU A 9 0.12 7.11 -6.74
C LEU A 9 -0.14 7.19 -5.22
N LYS A 10 -1.36 7.54 -4.80
CA LYS A 10 -1.81 7.50 -3.39
C LYS A 10 -2.41 6.14 -2.98
N GLY A 11 -2.50 5.19 -3.92
CA GLY A 11 -2.93 3.82 -3.70
C GLY A 11 -4.44 3.59 -3.71
N HIS A 12 -5.26 4.52 -4.24
CA HIS A 12 -6.66 4.22 -4.52
C HIS A 12 -6.74 3.18 -5.63
N PHE A 13 -7.59 2.19 -5.48
CA PHE A 13 -7.84 1.20 -6.51
C PHE A 13 -8.63 1.84 -7.64
N VAL A 14 -8.18 1.67 -8.88
CA VAL A 14 -8.83 2.22 -10.08
C VAL A 14 -9.51 1.12 -10.87
N SER A 15 -8.79 0.04 -11.18
CA SER A 15 -9.33 -1.07 -11.94
C SER A 15 -8.50 -2.34 -11.79
N ALA A 16 -9.05 -3.46 -12.22
CA ALA A 16 -8.31 -4.69 -12.44
C ALA A 16 -8.60 -5.23 -13.84
N GLU A 17 -7.63 -5.93 -14.42
CA GLU A 17 -7.84 -6.66 -15.67
C GLU A 17 -8.95 -7.69 -15.50
N ASP A 18 -9.75 -7.92 -16.53
CA ASP A 18 -10.73 -8.98 -16.53
C ASP A 18 -10.07 -10.36 -16.33
N PRO A 19 -10.73 -11.29 -15.65
CA PRO A 19 -10.21 -12.65 -15.55
C PRO A 19 -10.11 -13.26 -16.96
N PRO A 20 -9.11 -14.14 -17.22
CA PRO A 20 -9.03 -14.84 -18.49
C PRO A 20 -10.32 -15.65 -18.72
N PRO A 21 -10.81 -15.73 -19.95
CA PRO A 21 -12.00 -16.51 -20.28
C PRO A 21 -11.77 -17.97 -19.87
N ARG A 22 -12.80 -18.63 -19.31
CA ARG A 22 -12.70 -19.97 -18.73
C ARG A 22 -13.30 -21.06 -19.64
N ASP A 23 -14.13 -20.67 -20.60
CA ASP A 23 -14.79 -21.55 -21.55
C ASP A 23 -14.79 -20.97 -22.97
N TRP A 24 -15.24 -21.79 -23.95
CA TRP A 24 -15.24 -21.42 -25.36
C TRP A 24 -16.15 -20.23 -25.68
N ASP A 25 -17.28 -20.10 -24.99
CA ASP A 25 -18.23 -19.02 -25.21
C ASP A 25 -17.62 -17.68 -24.77
N GLN A 26 -16.94 -17.65 -23.62
CA GLN A 26 -16.21 -16.50 -23.13
C GLN A 26 -15.01 -16.14 -24.03
N ILE A 27 -14.35 -17.15 -24.63
CA ILE A 27 -13.23 -16.93 -25.58
C ILE A 27 -13.75 -16.27 -26.85
N GLN A 28 -14.91 -16.71 -27.39
CA GLN A 28 -15.52 -16.09 -28.55
C GLN A 28 -15.96 -14.65 -28.26
N GLU A 29 -16.58 -14.41 -27.11
CA GLU A 29 -16.99 -13.09 -26.68
C GLU A 29 -15.81 -12.13 -26.46
N ALA A 30 -14.70 -12.64 -25.91
CA ALA A 30 -13.47 -11.88 -25.76
C ALA A 30 -12.85 -11.55 -27.12
N ALA A 31 -12.82 -12.49 -28.08
CA ALA A 31 -12.32 -12.28 -29.41
C ALA A 31 -13.16 -11.25 -30.21
N LEU A 32 -14.48 -11.24 -30.03
CA LEU A 32 -15.36 -10.23 -30.63
C LEU A 32 -15.13 -8.84 -30.04
N ARG A 33 -14.77 -8.75 -28.75
CA ARG A 33 -14.43 -7.47 -28.09
C ARG A 33 -13.07 -6.91 -28.52
N GLU A 34 -12.10 -7.77 -28.85
CA GLU A 34 -10.81 -7.34 -29.41
C GLU A 34 -10.94 -6.75 -30.83
N PHE A 35 -12.03 -7.10 -31.56
CA PHE A 35 -12.32 -6.52 -32.89
C PHE A 35 -12.91 -5.08 -32.83
N ASP A 36 -13.33 -4.64 -31.66
CA ASP A 36 -13.84 -3.28 -31.43
C ASP A 36 -12.70 -2.38 -30.92
N GLU A 37 -11.59 -2.35 -31.71
CA GLU A 37 -10.34 -1.67 -31.36
C GLU A 37 -10.45 -0.15 -31.14
N ASP A 38 -11.58 0.47 -31.45
CA ASP A 38 -11.77 1.92 -31.27
C ASP A 38 -12.41 2.31 -29.93
N GLN A 39 -12.82 1.34 -29.13
CA GLN A 39 -13.33 1.52 -27.77
C GLN A 39 -12.43 0.90 -26.68
N GLY A 40 -11.14 0.74 -26.96
CA GLY A 40 -10.17 0.39 -25.93
C GLY A 40 -10.36 1.34 -24.75
N ARG A 41 -10.98 0.89 -23.65
CA ARG A 41 -11.14 1.65 -22.41
C ARG A 41 -9.77 2.01 -21.89
N LYS A 42 -9.16 3.05 -22.46
CA LYS A 42 -7.99 3.69 -21.87
C LYS A 42 -8.42 4.11 -20.47
N LEU A 43 -7.87 3.45 -19.47
CA LEU A 43 -8.06 3.88 -18.11
C LEU A 43 -7.69 5.36 -18.01
N PRO A 44 -8.44 6.16 -17.26
CA PRO A 44 -8.11 7.55 -17.05
C PRO A 44 -6.66 7.65 -16.55
N ALA A 45 -5.93 8.65 -17.04
CA ALA A 45 -4.55 8.88 -16.63
C ALA A 45 -4.45 9.29 -15.15
N PHE A 46 -5.53 9.83 -14.58
CA PHE A 46 -5.59 10.34 -13.22
C PHE A 46 -6.75 9.73 -12.44
N CYS A 47 -6.54 9.60 -11.14
CA CYS A 47 -7.54 9.09 -10.19
C CYS A 47 -8.69 10.11 -10.03
N THR A 48 -9.92 9.65 -10.11
CA THR A 48 -11.12 10.48 -9.94
C THR A 48 -11.30 10.97 -8.49
N ASP A 49 -10.76 10.24 -7.52
CA ASP A 49 -10.92 10.56 -6.09
C ASP A 49 -9.93 11.62 -5.60
N CYS A 50 -8.71 11.64 -6.18
CA CYS A 50 -7.64 12.48 -5.64
C CYS A 50 -6.76 13.18 -6.68
N GLY A 51 -7.04 13.04 -7.98
CA GLY A 51 -6.31 13.68 -9.07
C GLY A 51 -4.86 13.20 -9.26
N SER A 52 -4.40 12.17 -8.51
CA SER A 52 -3.06 11.63 -8.68
C SER A 52 -2.98 10.72 -9.90
N GLU A 53 -1.82 10.66 -10.53
CA GLU A 53 -1.54 9.80 -11.67
C GLU A 53 -1.81 8.32 -11.35
N ASN A 54 -2.32 7.59 -12.33
CA ASN A 54 -2.59 6.15 -12.25
C ASN A 54 -1.39 5.34 -12.77
N ILE A 55 -1.06 4.26 -12.06
CA ILE A 55 -0.01 3.33 -12.42
C ILE A 55 -0.54 1.89 -12.46
N SER A 56 -0.13 1.13 -13.47
CA SER A 56 -0.44 -0.30 -13.61
C SER A 56 0.81 -1.20 -13.51
N THR A 57 1.99 -0.58 -13.48
CA THR A 57 3.29 -1.26 -13.42
C THR A 57 4.14 -0.75 -12.27
N CYS A 58 5.04 -1.58 -11.80
CA CYS A 58 6.02 -1.18 -10.79
C CYS A 58 7.04 -0.22 -11.40
N ASN A 59 7.28 0.92 -10.74
CA ASN A 59 8.22 1.94 -11.24
C ASN A 59 9.67 1.43 -11.33
N ARG A 60 10.04 0.38 -10.56
CA ARG A 60 11.40 -0.16 -10.58
C ARG A 60 11.62 -1.25 -11.63
N CYS A 61 10.72 -2.23 -11.72
CA CYS A 61 10.92 -3.41 -12.59
C CYS A 61 9.97 -3.47 -13.78
N GLN A 62 9.06 -2.51 -13.93
CA GLN A 62 8.09 -2.37 -15.02
C GLN A 62 7.12 -3.56 -15.19
N LYS A 63 7.09 -4.49 -14.22
CA LYS A 63 6.15 -5.58 -14.22
C LYS A 63 4.79 -5.12 -13.71
N LYS A 64 3.70 -5.72 -14.23
CA LYS A 64 2.33 -5.42 -13.81
C LYS A 64 2.16 -5.55 -12.30
N ILE A 65 1.39 -4.64 -11.71
CA ILE A 65 0.97 -4.71 -10.32
C ILE A 65 -0.07 -5.83 -10.22
N ALA A 66 0.20 -6.85 -9.41
CA ALA A 66 -0.70 -7.99 -9.26
C ALA A 66 -2.00 -7.56 -8.54
N PHE A 67 -3.15 -7.98 -9.09
CA PHE A 67 -4.43 -7.84 -8.41
C PHE A 67 -4.50 -8.81 -7.22
N ASN A 68 -4.81 -8.29 -6.04
CA ASN A 68 -4.89 -9.06 -4.80
C ASN A 68 -6.27 -8.88 -4.14
N ASN A 69 -7.34 -9.33 -4.84
CA ASN A 69 -8.72 -9.33 -4.32
C ASN A 69 -9.14 -8.00 -3.65
N GLY A 70 -8.80 -6.88 -4.28
CA GLY A 70 -9.10 -5.54 -3.77
C GLY A 70 -8.17 -5.05 -2.66
N ARG A 71 -7.26 -5.86 -2.16
CA ARG A 71 -6.22 -5.42 -1.21
C ARG A 71 -5.11 -4.70 -1.95
N ARG A 72 -4.78 -3.50 -1.50
CA ARG A 72 -3.67 -2.72 -2.04
C ARG A 72 -2.34 -3.37 -1.64
N PRO A 73 -1.50 -3.80 -2.62
CA PRO A 73 -0.18 -4.35 -2.29
C PRO A 73 0.73 -3.24 -1.76
N GLN A 74 1.53 -3.53 -0.76
CA GLN A 74 2.50 -2.58 -0.20
C GLN A 74 3.84 -2.63 -0.94
N TYR A 75 4.20 -3.81 -1.45
CA TYR A 75 5.46 -4.09 -2.14
C TYR A 75 5.21 -4.81 -3.46
N CYS A 76 6.09 -4.58 -4.43
CA CYS A 76 6.07 -5.30 -5.68
C CYS A 76 6.44 -6.77 -5.47
N GLY A 77 5.55 -7.70 -5.82
CA GLY A 77 5.79 -9.14 -5.70
C GLY A 77 6.91 -9.69 -6.58
N TRP A 78 7.44 -8.88 -7.53
CA TRP A 78 8.51 -9.29 -8.44
C TRP A 78 9.90 -8.85 -8.01
N CYS A 79 10.03 -7.64 -7.45
CA CYS A 79 11.33 -7.06 -7.12
C CYS A 79 11.42 -6.55 -5.67
N GLY A 80 10.38 -6.72 -4.87
CA GLY A 80 10.34 -6.32 -3.46
C GLY A 80 10.32 -4.81 -3.22
N SER A 81 10.31 -3.96 -4.24
CA SER A 81 10.27 -2.51 -4.03
C SER A 81 8.95 -2.07 -3.44
N PRO A 82 8.95 -1.13 -2.48
CA PRO A 82 7.73 -0.52 -1.98
C PRO A 82 7.05 0.30 -3.09
N PHE A 83 5.73 0.31 -3.08
CA PHE A 83 4.95 1.18 -3.97
C PHE A 83 4.91 2.63 -3.46
N PRO A 84 4.60 3.62 -4.33
CA PRO A 84 4.61 5.04 -3.95
C PRO A 84 3.77 5.36 -2.70
N TRP A 85 2.62 4.75 -2.54
CA TRP A 85 1.76 4.94 -1.36
C TRP A 85 2.39 4.41 -0.06
N THR A 86 3.18 3.35 -0.12
CA THR A 86 3.92 2.82 1.04
C THR A 86 5.04 3.79 1.43
N VAL A 87 5.80 4.24 0.43
CA VAL A 87 6.87 5.24 0.65
C VAL A 87 6.28 6.52 1.24
N GLY A 88 5.18 7.03 0.66
CA GLY A 88 4.52 8.26 1.12
C GLY A 88 4.00 8.15 2.57
N ALA A 89 3.37 7.03 2.94
CA ALA A 89 2.89 6.84 4.31
C ALA A 89 4.04 6.75 5.32
N LEU A 90 5.13 6.05 4.97
CA LEU A 90 6.32 5.95 5.83
C LEU A 90 7.05 7.28 5.96
N SER A 91 7.14 8.08 4.88
CA SER A 91 7.69 9.43 4.94
C SER A 91 6.88 10.32 5.88
N ALA A 92 5.56 10.37 5.69
CA ALA A 92 4.67 11.15 6.55
C ALA A 92 4.74 10.72 8.02
N ALA A 93 4.85 9.42 8.30
CA ALA A 93 5.02 8.93 9.67
C ALA A 93 6.35 9.39 10.30
N ARG A 94 7.43 9.39 9.53
CA ARG A 94 8.74 9.87 9.99
C ARG A 94 8.74 11.38 10.22
N GLU A 95 8.17 12.15 9.31
CA GLU A 95 8.01 13.60 9.43
C GLU A 95 7.15 13.94 10.66
N TYR A 96 6.00 13.31 10.81
CA TYR A 96 5.14 13.50 11.98
C TYR A 96 5.83 13.12 13.31
N THR A 97 6.71 12.10 13.29
CA THR A 97 7.50 11.73 14.48
C THR A 97 8.44 12.85 14.90
N ASP A 98 8.99 13.63 13.95
CA ASP A 98 9.86 14.77 14.26
C ASP A 98 9.12 15.90 14.97
N GLU A 99 7.81 16.04 14.72
CA GLU A 99 6.95 17.06 15.36
C GLU A 99 6.51 16.67 16.79
N LEU A 100 6.80 15.45 17.25
CA LEU A 100 6.38 14.98 18.57
C LEU A 100 7.30 15.50 19.68
N ASP A 101 6.91 16.58 20.34
CA ASP A 101 7.70 17.19 21.43
C ASP A 101 7.81 16.31 22.69
N GLN A 102 6.91 15.33 22.84
CA GLN A 102 6.87 14.39 23.97
C GLN A 102 7.98 13.33 23.93
N LEU A 103 8.67 13.20 22.79
CA LEU A 103 9.71 12.21 22.57
C LEU A 103 11.10 12.86 22.55
N SER A 104 12.08 12.22 23.21
CA SER A 104 13.49 12.59 23.06
C SER A 104 14.00 12.28 21.65
N SER A 105 15.16 12.82 21.28
CA SER A 105 15.80 12.53 19.98
C SER A 105 16.07 11.05 19.79
N GLU A 106 16.45 10.36 20.87
CA GLU A 106 16.71 8.92 20.89
C GLU A 106 15.40 8.13 20.67
N ASP A 107 14.31 8.54 21.36
CA ASP A 107 12.99 7.93 21.20
C ASP A 107 12.44 8.11 19.77
N LYS A 108 12.60 9.32 19.18
CA LYS A 108 12.21 9.59 17.79
C LYS A 108 12.96 8.69 16.82
N THR A 109 14.26 8.54 17.00
CA THR A 109 15.09 7.65 16.18
C THR A 109 14.68 6.21 16.32
N ALA A 110 14.45 5.73 17.54
CA ALA A 110 14.01 4.37 17.82
C ALA A 110 12.60 4.11 17.23
N LEU A 111 11.66 5.05 17.37
CA LEU A 111 10.32 4.94 16.81
C LEU A 111 10.36 4.85 15.28
N LYS A 112 11.13 5.71 14.61
CA LYS A 112 11.28 5.68 13.14
C LYS A 112 11.85 4.34 12.64
N ALA A 113 12.77 3.72 13.38
CA ALA A 113 13.33 2.42 13.04
C ALA A 113 12.29 1.29 13.11
N THR A 114 11.23 1.43 13.91
CA THR A 114 10.17 0.40 13.97
C THR A 114 9.29 0.37 12.74
N PHE A 115 9.15 1.47 11.99
CA PHE A 115 8.22 1.55 10.86
C PHE A 115 8.52 0.53 9.77
N ASP A 116 9.79 0.34 9.42
CA ASP A 116 10.18 -0.63 8.38
C ASP A 116 9.90 -2.08 8.81
N GLU A 117 10.09 -2.39 10.09
CA GLU A 117 9.78 -3.72 10.65
C GLU A 117 8.27 -3.98 10.75
N LEU A 118 7.44 -2.95 10.90
CA LEU A 118 5.99 -3.06 10.97
C LEU A 118 5.32 -3.28 9.61
N THR A 119 6.02 -2.93 8.52
CA THR A 119 5.50 -3.07 7.14
C THR A 119 5.87 -4.41 6.49
N THR A 120 6.70 -5.21 7.15
CA THR A 120 7.12 -6.54 6.70
C THR A 120 6.72 -7.59 7.75
N ASP A 121 6.25 -8.76 7.29
CA ASP A 121 5.87 -9.85 8.20
C ASP A 121 7.08 -10.75 8.45
N THR A 122 7.71 -10.55 9.60
CA THR A 122 8.92 -11.26 10.05
C THR A 122 8.77 -11.66 11.52
N ALA A 123 9.69 -12.51 12.00
CA ALA A 123 9.74 -12.85 13.43
C ALA A 123 9.96 -11.63 14.37
N ARG A 124 10.41 -10.50 13.81
CA ARG A 124 10.62 -9.24 14.57
C ARG A 124 9.36 -8.36 14.64
N THR A 125 8.38 -8.56 13.75
CA THR A 125 7.18 -7.75 13.68
C THR A 125 6.41 -7.62 15.00
N PRO A 126 6.19 -8.70 15.80
CA PRO A 126 5.53 -8.57 17.10
C PRO A 126 6.33 -7.71 18.10
N LEU A 127 7.66 -7.79 18.06
CA LEU A 127 8.52 -6.97 18.91
C LEU A 127 8.46 -5.51 18.52
N ALA A 128 8.56 -5.20 17.22
CA ALA A 128 8.40 -3.85 16.68
C ALA A 128 7.03 -3.26 17.03
N ALA A 129 5.96 -4.04 16.91
CA ALA A 129 4.62 -3.64 17.28
C ALA A 129 4.49 -3.33 18.78
N THR A 130 5.14 -4.09 19.63
CA THR A 130 5.19 -3.84 21.08
C THR A 130 5.95 -2.55 21.40
N HIS A 131 7.08 -2.31 20.73
CA HIS A 131 7.83 -1.06 20.88
C HIS A 131 6.99 0.14 20.39
N PHE A 132 6.38 0.03 19.24
CA PHE A 132 5.47 1.07 18.71
C PHE A 132 4.36 1.41 19.73
N LYS A 133 3.72 0.40 20.32
CA LYS A 133 2.67 0.59 21.33
C LYS A 133 3.18 1.38 22.54
N ARG A 134 4.36 1.07 23.04
CA ARG A 134 4.99 1.81 24.16
C ARG A 134 5.24 3.28 23.80
N PHE A 135 5.66 3.56 22.56
CA PHE A 135 5.81 4.94 22.11
C PHE A 135 4.47 5.66 22.03
N MET A 136 3.41 4.98 21.58
CA MET A 136 2.06 5.57 21.55
C MET A 136 1.55 5.91 22.95
N GLU A 137 1.84 5.09 23.95
CA GLU A 137 1.54 5.38 25.36
C GLU A 137 2.31 6.60 25.87
N LYS A 138 3.57 6.76 25.46
CA LYS A 138 4.43 7.90 25.82
C LYS A 138 3.97 9.20 25.18
N VAL A 139 3.57 9.15 23.90
CA VAL A 139 3.11 10.30 23.11
C VAL A 139 1.74 10.77 23.60
N GLY A 140 0.87 9.84 24.01
CA GLY A 140 -0.49 10.15 24.43
C GLY A 140 -1.45 10.51 23.29
N SER A 141 -2.73 10.55 23.61
CA SER A 141 -3.79 11.03 22.71
C SER A 141 -3.79 12.57 22.68
N PRO A 142 -4.02 13.25 21.54
CA PRO A 142 -4.47 12.75 20.24
C PRO A 142 -3.32 12.41 19.26
N ALA A 143 -2.07 12.74 19.56
CA ALA A 143 -0.95 12.60 18.63
C ALA A 143 -0.71 11.11 18.26
N ALA A 144 -0.88 10.20 19.22
CA ALA A 144 -0.80 8.76 18.97
C ALA A 144 -1.86 8.29 17.95
N GLU A 145 -3.07 8.81 18.00
CA GLU A 145 -4.15 8.44 17.06
C GLU A 145 -3.85 8.93 15.64
N ILE A 146 -3.26 10.11 15.49
CA ILE A 146 -2.83 10.63 14.20
C ILE A 146 -1.76 9.71 13.60
N LEU A 147 -0.73 9.36 14.37
CA LEU A 147 0.35 8.50 13.90
C LEU A 147 -0.14 7.10 13.55
N LYS A 148 -1.00 6.50 14.38
CA LYS A 148 -1.65 5.21 14.07
C LYS A 148 -2.38 5.27 12.73
N LYS A 149 -3.16 6.32 12.48
CA LYS A 149 -3.93 6.51 11.24
C LYS A 149 -3.03 6.64 10.01
N ILE A 150 -1.88 7.31 10.13
CA ILE A 150 -0.90 7.43 9.05
C ILE A 150 -0.34 6.05 8.67
N VAL A 151 0.08 5.25 9.67
CA VAL A 151 0.75 3.97 9.42
C VAL A 151 -0.22 2.79 9.18
N GLU A 152 -1.47 2.86 9.65
CA GLU A 152 -2.46 1.77 9.57
C GLU A 152 -2.57 1.17 8.17
N THR A 153 -2.53 2.01 7.15
CA THR A 153 -2.69 1.60 5.74
C THR A 153 -1.52 0.79 5.20
N VAL A 154 -0.37 0.80 5.87
CA VAL A 154 0.87 0.13 5.42
C VAL A 154 1.35 -0.96 6.38
N LEU A 155 0.74 -1.08 7.56
CA LEU A 155 1.05 -2.12 8.54
C LEU A 155 0.63 -3.51 8.06
N THR A 156 1.41 -4.53 8.44
CA THR A 156 1.00 -5.94 8.27
C THR A 156 -0.16 -6.28 9.20
N GLU A 157 -0.93 -7.31 8.86
CA GLU A 157 -2.03 -7.78 9.71
C GLU A 157 -1.52 -8.26 11.08
N ALA A 158 -0.32 -8.86 11.13
CA ALA A 158 0.33 -9.25 12.40
C ALA A 158 0.64 -8.03 13.28
N ALA A 159 1.16 -6.95 12.69
CA ALA A 159 1.42 -5.70 13.40
C ALA A 159 0.12 -5.06 13.91
N LYS A 160 -0.92 -4.94 13.06
CA LYS A 160 -2.24 -4.40 13.43
C LYS A 160 -2.82 -5.13 14.62
N LYS A 161 -2.89 -6.46 14.56
CA LYS A 161 -3.40 -7.29 15.64
C LYS A 161 -2.68 -7.05 16.97
N THR A 162 -1.35 -6.90 16.95
CA THR A 162 -0.55 -6.66 18.15
C THR A 162 -0.76 -5.26 18.70
N ILE A 163 -0.89 -4.25 17.82
CA ILE A 163 -1.10 -2.84 18.21
C ILE A 163 -2.55 -2.61 18.70
N GLY A 164 -3.50 -3.41 18.22
CA GLY A 164 -4.92 -3.27 18.52
C GLY A 164 -5.65 -2.33 17.56
N LEU A 165 -5.29 -2.42 16.27
CA LEU A 165 -5.92 -1.74 15.14
C LEU A 165 -6.82 -2.71 14.36
#